data_c6fe1c730d1a791585c727799d50446b
#
_entry.id   c6fe1c730d1a791585c727799d50446b
#
_cell.length_a   1.000
_cell.length_b   1.000
_cell.length_c   1.000
_cell.angle_alpha   90.00
_cell.angle_beta   90.00
_cell.angle_gamma   90.00
#
_symmetry.space_group_name_H-M   'P 1'
#
loop_
_entity.id
_entity.type
_entity.pdbx_description
1 polymer ?
#
loop_
_entity_poly.entity_id
_entity_poly.type
_entity_poly.pdbx_seq_one_letter_code
_entity_poly.pdbx_strand_id
1 'polypeptide(L)'
;NIIYFPYKYVLFRHTRKYLKYLQLMRQNGGFFMSTGNQEYIRDMNRALVLEAIANHPPLSRADLAKMLHLTKATVSTIVQELLDRQLVIELGSAEKTSMGRKPILLTFNNRCGSIIAVDLGVKKITILTGDLKGKSCTVKEYPIDPSLSLEEYLISLLHKTKSDLPKTPCGLVGISIGIYGVVCDDLVLFTPYYDLKHSNLKNYLEEEFQVPVIVENEANLSVIGEAACAEHFKNMIFLNIHEGVGMGILIDGELYTGQNGYAGEFGHTILFPDGRPCPCGNHGCLEQYISEAAVLNDFAAAEGLENVSVERFIQYYQEGSPNARKVMQDFTHYIGISLNTVLHTFNPDVIVINSSFTNYIPGLIDEITSGIQNRLRWYLHVLPAHLQDVSVLMGGISLCSRNFLGISTFKLLDL
;
A
#
# COMPACT_ATOMS: atom_id res chain seq x y z
N ASN A 1 32.81 1.25 23.84
CA ASN A 1 32.59 1.93 22.55
C ASN A 1 31.11 1.97 22.30
N ILE A 2 30.47 3.07 22.70
CA ILE A 2 29.04 3.32 22.49
C ILE A 2 28.96 4.02 21.16
N ILE A 3 28.37 3.35 20.15
CA ILE A 3 28.09 3.91 18.83
C ILE A 3 26.82 4.76 18.99
N TYR A 4 26.97 6.05 18.79
CA TYR A 4 25.86 7.01 18.71
C TYR A 4 25.09 6.74 17.40
N PHE A 5 23.89 6.14 17.49
CA PHE A 5 22.90 6.17 16.41
C PHE A 5 22.07 7.46 16.54
N PRO A 6 21.79 8.17 15.46
CA PRO A 6 20.98 9.39 15.53
C PRO A 6 19.53 9.03 15.84
N TYR A 7 19.02 9.63 16.89
CA TYR A 7 17.74 9.41 17.59
C TYR A 7 16.45 9.51 16.74
N LYS A 8 16.53 9.71 15.42
CA LYS A 8 15.34 9.92 14.56
C LYS A 8 14.57 8.66 14.16
N TYR A 9 15.17 7.49 14.20
CA TYR A 9 14.59 6.24 13.66
C TYR A 9 13.97 5.30 14.70
N VAL A 10 14.25 5.49 15.97
CA VAL A 10 13.72 4.65 17.06
C VAL A 10 12.26 4.98 17.42
N LEU A 11 11.76 6.15 17.01
CA LEU A 11 10.44 6.64 17.40
C LEU A 11 9.26 5.86 16.79
N PHE A 12 9.41 5.25 15.61
CA PHE A 12 8.30 4.62 14.90
C PHE A 12 7.88 3.25 15.46
N ARG A 13 8.83 2.43 15.91
CA ARG A 13 8.52 1.14 16.57
C ARG A 13 7.90 1.31 17.97
N HIS A 14 8.27 2.37 18.66
CA HIS A 14 7.74 2.66 20.00
C HIS A 14 6.36 3.34 19.94
N THR A 15 6.03 4.09 18.90
CA THR A 15 4.73 4.75 18.75
C THR A 15 3.58 3.77 18.54
N ARG A 16 3.74 2.71 17.76
CA ARG A 16 2.69 1.68 17.57
C ARG A 16 2.34 0.96 18.89
N LYS A 17 3.34 0.50 19.64
CA LYS A 17 3.13 -0.10 20.97
C LYS A 17 2.59 0.90 21.99
N TYR A 18 3.05 2.14 21.90
CA TYR A 18 2.68 3.20 22.84
C TYR A 18 1.32 3.82 22.55
N LEU A 19 0.90 3.97 21.29
CA LEU A 19 -0.46 4.39 20.93
C LEU A 19 -1.50 3.34 21.36
N LYS A 20 -1.20 2.06 21.18
CA LYS A 20 -2.03 0.97 21.68
C LYS A 20 -2.08 0.94 23.22
N TYR A 21 -0.94 1.23 23.88
CA TYR A 21 -0.84 1.38 25.32
C TYR A 21 -1.62 2.61 25.83
N LEU A 22 -1.57 3.74 25.14
CA LEU A 22 -2.34 4.95 25.47
C LEU A 22 -3.84 4.81 25.20
N GLN A 23 -4.28 4.08 24.19
CA GLN A 23 -5.68 3.71 24.01
C GLN A 23 -6.18 2.83 25.15
N LEU A 24 -5.41 1.85 25.58
CA LEU A 24 -5.68 1.01 26.75
C LEU A 24 -5.68 1.82 28.06
N MET A 25 -4.80 2.80 28.19
CA MET A 25 -4.71 3.67 29.39
C MET A 25 -5.85 4.72 29.44
N ARG A 26 -6.36 5.20 28.31
CA ARG A 26 -7.58 6.04 28.27
C ARG A 26 -8.82 5.31 28.74
N GLN A 27 -8.88 3.99 28.58
CA GLN A 27 -9.96 3.16 29.08
C GLN A 27 -9.90 2.87 30.59
N ASN A 28 -8.72 3.00 31.23
CA ASN A 28 -8.47 2.57 32.61
C ASN A 28 -8.09 3.70 33.61
N GLY A 29 -8.41 4.95 33.35
CA GLY A 29 -8.39 6.03 34.35
C GLY A 29 -7.07 6.24 35.09
N GLY A 30 -6.31 7.25 34.70
CA GLY A 30 -5.41 8.01 35.56
C GLY A 30 -3.99 7.50 35.73
N PHE A 31 -2.99 8.32 35.27
CA PHE A 31 -1.61 8.21 35.76
C PHE A 31 -0.85 9.54 35.79
N PHE A 32 0.04 9.69 36.74
CA PHE A 32 0.94 10.82 36.95
C PHE A 32 2.03 10.89 35.87
N MET A 33 2.26 12.07 35.29
CA MET A 33 3.24 12.33 34.26
C MET A 33 4.50 13.01 34.82
N SER A 34 5.69 12.53 34.46
CA SER A 34 6.96 13.17 34.74
C SER A 34 7.34 14.19 33.63
N THR A 35 8.25 15.12 33.95
CA THR A 35 8.65 16.27 33.10
C THR A 35 9.23 15.95 31.73
N GLY A 36 9.57 14.68 31.39
CA GLY A 36 9.97 14.23 30.05
C GLY A 36 8.83 14.15 29.03
N ASN A 37 7.58 14.42 29.45
CA ASN A 37 6.36 14.20 28.69
C ASN A 37 5.91 15.41 27.84
N GLN A 38 6.43 16.62 28.08
CA GLN A 38 5.94 17.82 27.37
C GLN A 38 6.34 17.87 25.90
N GLU A 39 7.55 17.46 25.58
CA GLU A 39 8.03 17.38 24.18
C GLU A 39 7.26 16.32 23.41
N TYR A 40 7.05 15.16 24.01
CA TYR A 40 6.24 14.09 23.43
C TYR A 40 4.79 14.53 23.17
N ILE A 41 4.13 15.20 24.12
CA ILE A 41 2.78 15.73 23.95
C ILE A 41 2.74 16.79 22.84
N ARG A 42 3.78 17.62 22.73
CA ARG A 42 3.90 18.61 21.66
C ARG A 42 4.01 17.95 20.28
N ASP A 43 4.86 16.93 20.16
CA ASP A 43 5.05 16.17 18.93
C ASP A 43 3.76 15.43 18.51
N MET A 44 3.09 14.81 19.49
CA MET A 44 1.79 14.18 19.26
C MET A 44 0.73 15.19 18.81
N ASN A 45 0.62 16.35 19.45
CA ASN A 45 -0.32 17.39 19.05
C ASN A 45 0.02 17.95 17.67
N ARG A 46 1.31 18.08 17.32
CA ARG A 46 1.75 18.49 15.98
C ARG A 46 1.33 17.46 14.92
N ALA A 47 1.52 16.17 15.18
CA ALA A 47 1.08 15.10 14.28
C ALA A 47 -0.44 15.12 14.10
N LEU A 48 -1.23 15.25 15.18
CA LEU A 48 -2.70 15.34 15.10
C LEU A 48 -3.18 16.55 14.30
N VAL A 49 -2.58 17.73 14.50
CA VAL A 49 -2.93 18.95 13.74
C VAL A 49 -2.59 18.77 12.26
N LEU A 50 -1.41 18.22 11.95
CA LEU A 50 -0.99 17.98 10.57
C LEU A 50 -1.89 16.94 9.89
N GLU A 51 -2.20 15.84 10.59
CA GLU A 51 -3.10 14.78 10.11
C GLU A 51 -4.51 15.32 9.81
N ALA A 52 -5.06 16.16 10.70
CA ALA A 52 -6.35 16.81 10.48
C ALA A 52 -6.34 17.72 9.23
N ILE A 53 -5.29 18.56 9.06
CA ILE A 53 -5.16 19.42 7.88
C ILE A 53 -4.98 18.59 6.61
N ALA A 54 -4.22 17.49 6.68
CA ALA A 54 -3.93 16.65 5.51
C ALA A 54 -5.16 15.86 5.03
N ASN A 55 -6.02 15.40 5.96
CA ASN A 55 -7.16 14.53 5.63
C ASN A 55 -8.51 15.26 5.50
N HIS A 56 -8.63 16.51 6.00
CA HIS A 56 -9.88 17.28 6.01
C HIS A 56 -9.69 18.74 5.54
N PRO A 57 -8.99 19.01 4.43
CA PRO A 57 -8.83 20.38 3.96
C PRO A 57 -10.12 20.90 3.28
N PRO A 58 -10.38 22.22 3.33
CA PRO A 58 -9.63 23.24 4.09
C PRO A 58 -10.15 23.43 5.52
N LEU A 59 -9.28 23.66 6.49
CA LEU A 59 -9.62 23.92 7.89
C LEU A 59 -9.07 25.26 8.37
N SER A 60 -9.80 25.97 9.25
CA SER A 60 -9.27 27.12 9.97
C SER A 60 -8.62 26.70 11.30
N ARG A 61 -7.80 27.61 11.88
CA ARG A 61 -7.24 27.40 13.24
C ARG A 61 -8.33 27.18 14.29
N ALA A 62 -9.51 27.79 14.11
CA ALA A 62 -10.64 27.62 15.02
C ALA A 62 -11.28 26.25 14.87
N ASP A 63 -11.42 25.72 13.64
CA ASP A 63 -11.93 24.38 13.38
C ASP A 63 -11.00 23.32 13.98
N LEU A 64 -9.69 23.46 13.79
CA LEU A 64 -8.68 22.59 14.39
C LEU A 64 -8.74 22.56 15.91
N ALA A 65 -8.87 23.76 16.55
CA ALA A 65 -8.99 23.85 18.01
C ALA A 65 -10.23 23.13 18.52
N LYS A 66 -11.35 23.25 17.81
CA LYS A 66 -12.63 22.58 18.15
C LYS A 66 -12.53 21.06 17.90
N MET A 67 -12.05 20.65 16.74
CA MET A 67 -11.97 19.26 16.32
C MET A 67 -11.04 18.43 17.24
N LEU A 68 -9.89 19.00 17.59
CA LEU A 68 -8.85 18.31 18.36
C LEU A 68 -8.91 18.56 19.87
N HIS A 69 -9.88 19.39 20.32
CA HIS A 69 -10.00 19.81 21.73
C HIS A 69 -8.71 20.47 22.27
N LEU A 70 -7.99 21.20 21.41
CA LEU A 70 -6.78 21.95 21.78
C LEU A 70 -7.09 23.44 22.02
N THR A 71 -6.20 24.12 22.79
CA THR A 71 -6.32 25.56 22.97
C THR A 71 -5.99 26.28 21.65
N LYS A 72 -6.60 27.46 21.44
CA LYS A 72 -6.30 28.30 20.26
C LYS A 72 -4.82 28.70 20.20
N ALA A 73 -4.20 28.93 21.36
CA ALA A 73 -2.77 29.25 21.46
C ALA A 73 -1.90 28.08 20.98
N THR A 74 -2.17 26.86 21.45
CA THR A 74 -1.47 25.64 21.05
C THR A 74 -1.58 25.42 19.54
N VAL A 75 -2.80 25.49 18.98
CA VAL A 75 -3.02 25.34 17.53
C VAL A 75 -2.27 26.42 16.74
N SER A 76 -2.30 27.68 17.20
CA SER A 76 -1.62 28.77 16.50
C SER A 76 -0.11 28.57 16.43
N THR A 77 0.50 28.11 17.54
CA THR A 77 1.94 27.79 17.59
C THR A 77 2.29 26.64 16.64
N ILE A 78 1.51 25.54 16.68
CA ILE A 78 1.75 24.38 15.83
C ILE A 78 1.58 24.74 14.35
N VAL A 79 0.49 25.44 14.00
CA VAL A 79 0.25 25.86 12.61
C VAL A 79 1.37 26.75 12.10
N GLN A 80 1.90 27.67 12.93
CA GLN A 80 3.02 28.48 12.52
C GLN A 80 4.27 27.65 12.23
N GLU A 81 4.60 26.67 13.08
CA GLU A 81 5.70 25.72 12.83
C GLU A 81 5.52 24.95 11.51
N LEU A 82 4.28 24.52 11.19
CA LEU A 82 3.98 23.80 9.95
C LEU A 82 4.08 24.70 8.71
N LEU A 83 3.68 25.98 8.82
CA LEU A 83 3.86 26.99 7.77
C LEU A 83 5.35 27.29 7.52
N ASP A 84 6.13 27.49 8.60
CA ASP A 84 7.57 27.74 8.50
C ASP A 84 8.33 26.56 7.86
N ARG A 85 7.84 25.34 8.08
CA ARG A 85 8.34 24.11 7.42
C ARG A 85 7.77 23.89 6.02
N GLN A 86 6.92 24.75 5.54
CA GLN A 86 6.22 24.66 4.24
C GLN A 86 5.37 23.38 4.06
N LEU A 87 4.97 22.74 5.16
CA LEU A 87 4.08 21.55 5.14
C LEU A 87 2.61 21.94 4.99
N VAL A 88 2.26 23.18 5.37
CA VAL A 88 0.92 23.75 5.29
C VAL A 88 1.00 25.09 4.58
N ILE A 89 -0.04 25.44 3.84
CA ILE A 89 -0.19 26.74 3.17
C ILE A 89 -1.54 27.38 3.51
N GLU A 90 -1.58 28.73 3.45
CA GLU A 90 -2.80 29.51 3.63
C GLU A 90 -3.47 29.74 2.27
N LEU A 91 -4.77 29.36 2.15
CA LEU A 91 -5.56 29.55 0.93
C LEU A 91 -6.22 30.94 0.84
N GLY A 92 -6.00 31.81 1.82
CA GLY A 92 -6.69 33.08 1.93
C GLY A 92 -7.93 33.01 2.83
N SER A 93 -8.75 34.10 2.81
CA SER A 93 -9.93 34.16 3.68
C SER A 93 -11.16 33.52 3.04
N ALA A 94 -11.95 32.78 3.83
CA ALA A 94 -13.23 32.20 3.43
C ALA A 94 -14.21 33.26 2.92
N GLU A 95 -15.18 32.90 2.05
CA GLU A 95 -16.26 33.76 1.62
C GLU A 95 -17.15 34.17 2.81
N LYS A 96 -17.86 35.33 2.66
CA LYS A 96 -18.60 35.97 3.77
C LYS A 96 -19.66 35.06 4.39
N THR A 97 -19.53 34.77 5.66
CA THR A 97 -20.65 34.46 6.56
C THR A 97 -20.54 35.35 7.78
N SER A 98 -21.54 36.26 7.98
CA SER A 98 -21.83 37.11 9.15
C SER A 98 -20.69 37.75 9.97
N MET A 99 -20.96 38.85 10.63
CA MET A 99 -20.07 39.72 11.44
C MET A 99 -18.84 39.06 12.07
N GLY A 100 -17.62 39.41 11.61
CA GLY A 100 -16.35 39.01 12.21
C GLY A 100 -15.18 39.01 11.23
N ARG A 101 -13.92 38.96 11.74
CA ARG A 101 -12.72 38.77 10.92
C ARG A 101 -12.77 37.40 10.25
N LYS A 102 -12.66 37.39 8.93
CA LYS A 102 -12.69 36.14 8.14
C LYS A 102 -11.61 35.14 8.59
N PRO A 103 -11.92 33.85 8.81
CA PRO A 103 -10.90 32.87 9.11
C PRO A 103 -9.99 32.62 7.91
N ILE A 104 -8.70 32.49 8.17
CA ILE A 104 -7.73 32.05 7.18
C ILE A 104 -7.84 30.54 7.10
N LEU A 105 -8.06 30.02 5.89
CA LEU A 105 -8.13 28.58 5.62
C LEU A 105 -6.74 28.01 5.35
N LEU A 106 -6.51 26.82 5.88
CA LEU A 106 -5.27 26.07 5.79
C LEU A 106 -5.47 24.82 4.94
N THR A 107 -4.47 24.47 4.17
CA THR A 107 -4.42 23.19 3.45
C THR A 107 -3.03 22.60 3.51
N PHE A 108 -2.94 21.30 3.34
CA PHE A 108 -1.68 20.58 3.25
C PHE A 108 -0.96 20.93 1.95
N ASN A 109 0.35 21.17 2.03
CA ASN A 109 1.20 21.40 0.87
C ASN A 109 1.74 20.07 0.33
N ASN A 110 0.95 19.38 -0.49
CA ASN A 110 1.35 18.10 -1.07
C ASN A 110 2.61 18.17 -1.93
N ARG A 111 2.94 19.38 -2.46
CA ARG A 111 4.13 19.61 -3.29
C ARG A 111 5.37 20.00 -2.50
N CYS A 112 5.35 19.89 -1.17
CA CYS A 112 6.53 20.24 -0.37
C CYS A 112 7.70 19.25 -0.55
N GLY A 113 7.43 18.02 -0.97
CA GLY A 113 8.43 16.99 -1.22
C GLY A 113 8.05 16.08 -2.39
N SER A 114 8.99 15.25 -2.81
CA SER A 114 8.80 14.21 -3.81
C SER A 114 9.09 12.85 -3.24
N ILE A 115 8.43 11.82 -3.75
CA ILE A 115 8.62 10.41 -3.39
C ILE A 115 8.92 9.62 -4.65
N ILE A 116 9.77 8.59 -4.52
CA ILE A 116 9.99 7.57 -5.53
C ILE A 116 9.41 6.26 -5.00
N ALA A 117 8.45 5.70 -5.72
CA ALA A 117 7.92 4.36 -5.44
C ALA A 117 8.33 3.41 -6.57
N VAL A 118 8.80 2.23 -6.20
CA VAL A 118 9.26 1.19 -7.12
C VAL A 118 8.46 -0.07 -6.91
N ASP A 119 7.95 -0.62 -7.97
CA ASP A 119 7.49 -2.01 -8.06
C ASP A 119 8.58 -2.82 -8.77
N LEU A 120 9.30 -3.66 -8.00
CA LEU A 120 10.33 -4.53 -8.51
C LEU A 120 9.70 -5.84 -9.00
N GLY A 121 9.00 -5.74 -10.14
CA GLY A 121 8.27 -6.84 -10.72
C GLY A 121 9.15 -7.96 -11.29
N VAL A 122 8.52 -9.01 -11.79
CA VAL A 122 9.22 -10.20 -12.30
C VAL A 122 9.89 -9.94 -13.66
N LYS A 123 9.23 -9.17 -14.53
CA LYS A 123 9.67 -8.92 -15.92
C LYS A 123 10.12 -7.47 -16.14
N LYS A 124 9.66 -6.56 -15.29
CA LYS A 124 9.93 -5.12 -15.41
C LYS A 124 10.04 -4.47 -14.05
N ILE A 125 10.77 -3.38 -13.99
CA ILE A 125 10.78 -2.45 -12.87
C ILE A 125 9.86 -1.29 -13.24
N THR A 126 8.85 -1.02 -12.41
CA THR A 126 7.98 0.14 -12.59
C THR A 126 8.31 1.18 -11.53
N ILE A 127 8.61 2.40 -11.96
CA ILE A 127 8.96 3.51 -11.07
C ILE A 127 7.91 4.60 -11.21
N LEU A 128 7.30 4.96 -10.08
CA LEU A 128 6.43 6.12 -9.97
C LEU A 128 7.14 7.21 -9.17
N THR A 129 7.14 8.43 -9.71
CA THR A 129 7.50 9.64 -8.96
C THR A 129 6.24 10.44 -8.72
N GLY A 130 6.06 10.95 -7.51
CA GLY A 130 4.86 11.70 -7.18
C GLY A 130 5.08 12.70 -6.05
N ASP A 131 4.09 13.57 -5.86
CA ASP A 131 4.00 14.38 -4.65
C ASP A 131 3.48 13.55 -3.46
N LEU A 132 3.41 14.14 -2.27
CA LEU A 132 3.01 13.43 -1.06
C LEU A 132 1.56 12.91 -1.07
N LYS A 133 0.70 13.44 -1.93
CA LYS A 133 -0.70 13.02 -2.09
C LYS A 133 -0.93 12.08 -3.29
N GLY A 134 0.13 11.74 -4.02
CA GLY A 134 0.01 10.95 -5.23
C GLY A 134 -0.72 11.66 -6.36
N LYS A 135 -0.72 13.00 -6.39
CA LYS A 135 -1.52 13.77 -7.35
C LYS A 135 -0.78 14.11 -8.65
N SER A 136 0.52 14.36 -8.55
CA SER A 136 1.35 14.73 -9.71
C SER A 136 2.31 13.58 -10.02
N CYS A 137 1.77 12.46 -10.48
CA CYS A 137 2.52 11.23 -10.70
C CYS A 137 3.04 11.12 -12.12
N THR A 138 4.24 10.55 -12.24
CA THR A 138 4.80 10.07 -13.51
C THR A 138 5.23 8.63 -13.33
N VAL A 139 4.78 7.75 -14.21
CA VAL A 139 5.13 6.32 -14.20
C VAL A 139 6.07 6.03 -15.37
N LYS A 140 7.14 5.29 -15.12
CA LYS A 140 8.08 4.79 -16.13
C LYS A 140 8.31 3.30 -15.90
N GLU A 141 8.33 2.54 -16.99
CA GLU A 141 8.61 1.11 -16.96
C GLU A 141 9.94 0.81 -17.60
N TYR A 142 10.67 -0.14 -17.02
CA TYR A 142 11.99 -0.56 -17.47
C TYR A 142 12.03 -2.10 -17.49
N PRO A 143 12.27 -2.74 -18.66
CA PRO A 143 12.40 -4.19 -18.71
C PRO A 143 13.61 -4.64 -17.89
N ILE A 144 13.49 -5.79 -17.21
CA ILE A 144 14.63 -6.41 -16.52
C ILE A 144 15.48 -7.12 -17.55
N ASP A 145 16.78 -6.79 -17.58
CA ASP A 145 17.78 -7.49 -18.37
C ASP A 145 18.48 -8.54 -17.50
N PRO A 146 18.29 -9.84 -17.76
CA PRO A 146 18.91 -10.90 -16.96
C PRO A 146 20.44 -10.90 -16.98
N SER A 147 21.06 -10.19 -17.92
CA SER A 147 22.52 -10.08 -18.03
C SER A 147 23.13 -9.06 -17.06
N LEU A 148 22.29 -8.18 -16.47
CA LEU A 148 22.69 -7.13 -15.54
C LEU A 148 22.46 -7.55 -14.09
N SER A 149 23.27 -7.02 -13.17
CA SER A 149 22.95 -7.07 -11.75
C SER A 149 21.70 -6.23 -11.48
N LEU A 150 20.64 -6.86 -10.98
CA LEU A 150 19.35 -6.20 -10.72
C LEU A 150 19.50 -5.01 -9.77
N GLU A 151 20.30 -5.15 -8.72
CA GLU A 151 20.53 -4.08 -7.75
C GLU A 151 21.28 -2.90 -8.35
N GLU A 152 22.35 -3.16 -9.11
CA GLU A 152 23.13 -2.10 -9.78
C GLU A 152 22.26 -1.37 -10.81
N TYR A 153 21.43 -2.12 -11.54
CA TYR A 153 20.47 -1.54 -12.47
C TYR A 153 19.43 -0.68 -11.76
N LEU A 154 18.82 -1.19 -10.69
CA LEU A 154 17.87 -0.45 -9.86
C LEU A 154 18.49 0.86 -9.35
N ILE A 155 19.71 0.84 -8.81
CA ILE A 155 20.42 2.01 -8.31
C ILE A 155 20.63 3.04 -9.42
N SER A 156 21.05 2.60 -10.59
CA SER A 156 21.25 3.49 -11.74
C SER A 156 19.94 4.18 -12.15
N LEU A 157 18.83 3.45 -12.15
CA LEU A 157 17.50 3.99 -12.44
C LEU A 157 17.04 4.97 -11.36
N LEU A 158 17.29 4.68 -10.08
CA LEU A 158 16.96 5.57 -8.97
C LEU A 158 17.77 6.87 -9.02
N HIS A 159 19.06 6.84 -9.32
CA HIS A 159 19.88 8.05 -9.53
C HIS A 159 19.35 8.92 -10.66
N LYS A 160 19.05 8.30 -11.81
CA LYS A 160 18.45 8.99 -12.94
C LYS A 160 17.11 9.61 -12.55
N THR A 161 16.26 8.84 -11.90
CA THR A 161 14.94 9.30 -11.44
C THR A 161 15.07 10.46 -10.45
N LYS A 162 15.98 10.38 -9.48
CA LYS A 162 16.25 11.45 -8.50
C LYS A 162 16.70 12.73 -9.18
N SER A 163 17.53 12.64 -10.24
CA SER A 163 18.00 13.83 -11.00
C SER A 163 16.88 14.52 -11.78
N ASP A 164 15.85 13.77 -12.19
CA ASP A 164 14.69 14.26 -12.94
C ASP A 164 13.61 14.89 -12.04
N LEU A 165 13.72 14.76 -10.70
CA LEU A 165 12.71 15.27 -9.78
C LEU A 165 12.62 16.79 -9.79
N PRO A 166 11.41 17.35 -9.61
CA PRO A 166 11.25 18.80 -9.46
C PRO A 166 11.91 19.27 -8.16
N LYS A 167 12.43 20.50 -8.17
CA LYS A 167 12.93 21.15 -6.96
C LYS A 167 11.74 21.47 -6.03
N THR A 168 11.74 20.88 -4.85
CA THR A 168 10.70 21.11 -3.83
C THR A 168 11.34 21.54 -2.52
N PRO A 169 10.60 22.19 -1.60
CA PRO A 169 11.15 22.64 -0.30
C PRO A 169 11.83 21.54 0.51
N CYS A 170 11.28 20.32 0.49
CA CYS A 170 11.80 19.19 1.26
C CYS A 170 12.61 18.19 0.40
N GLY A 171 12.71 18.41 -0.94
CA GLY A 171 13.41 17.51 -1.83
C GLY A 171 12.77 16.11 -1.94
N LEU A 172 13.59 15.09 -2.17
CA LEU A 172 13.19 13.70 -2.08
C LEU A 172 13.03 13.32 -0.59
N VAL A 173 11.85 12.86 -0.18
CA VAL A 173 11.52 12.59 1.23
C VAL A 173 11.44 11.11 1.56
N GLY A 174 11.44 10.23 0.58
CA GLY A 174 11.43 8.79 0.79
C GLY A 174 11.44 8.01 -0.53
N ILE A 175 11.89 6.76 -0.41
CA ILE A 175 11.86 5.75 -1.48
C ILE A 175 11.13 4.53 -0.93
N SER A 176 10.22 3.94 -1.70
CA SER A 176 9.63 2.64 -1.39
C SER A 176 9.95 1.63 -2.49
N ILE A 177 10.19 0.38 -2.07
CA ILE A 177 10.46 -0.75 -2.97
C ILE A 177 9.47 -1.85 -2.65
N GLY A 178 8.61 -2.19 -3.62
CA GLY A 178 7.73 -3.36 -3.57
C GLY A 178 8.48 -4.59 -4.05
N ILE A 179 8.46 -5.67 -3.26
CA ILE A 179 9.17 -6.92 -3.50
C ILE A 179 8.18 -8.06 -3.67
N TYR A 180 8.35 -8.86 -4.72
CA TYR A 180 7.63 -10.13 -4.90
C TYR A 180 8.34 -11.21 -4.08
N GLY A 181 7.88 -11.41 -2.84
CA GLY A 181 8.49 -12.32 -1.89
C GLY A 181 8.19 -11.97 -0.44
N VAL A 182 8.85 -12.64 0.49
CA VAL A 182 8.64 -12.45 1.93
C VAL A 182 9.53 -11.34 2.46
N VAL A 183 8.91 -10.33 3.05
CA VAL A 183 9.60 -9.20 3.71
C VAL A 183 9.19 -9.15 5.18
N CYS A 184 10.15 -9.03 6.07
CA CYS A 184 9.93 -8.89 7.50
C CYS A 184 10.85 -7.80 8.07
N ASP A 185 10.26 -6.81 8.73
CA ASP A 185 11.03 -5.71 9.33
C ASP A 185 11.97 -4.99 8.32
N ASP A 186 11.48 -4.75 7.11
CA ASP A 186 12.22 -4.18 5.96
C ASP A 186 13.38 -5.07 5.42
N LEU A 187 13.49 -6.32 5.88
CA LEU A 187 14.48 -7.28 5.36
C LEU A 187 13.81 -8.22 4.37
N VAL A 188 14.42 -8.40 3.21
CA VAL A 188 13.99 -9.40 2.23
C VAL A 188 14.47 -10.76 2.73
N LEU A 189 13.55 -11.60 3.18
CA LEU A 189 13.85 -12.95 3.67
C LEU A 189 13.92 -13.96 2.53
N PHE A 190 13.07 -13.80 1.53
CA PHE A 190 12.99 -14.70 0.40
C PHE A 190 12.34 -14.02 -0.80
N THR A 191 12.83 -14.29 -2.00
CA THR A 191 12.18 -13.98 -3.27
C THR A 191 12.43 -15.11 -4.25
N PRO A 192 11.38 -15.62 -4.93
CA PRO A 192 11.52 -16.73 -5.88
C PRO A 192 11.95 -16.27 -7.29
N TYR A 193 11.92 -14.97 -7.58
CA TYR A 193 12.03 -14.46 -8.95
C TYR A 193 13.39 -13.86 -9.29
N TYR A 194 14.14 -13.40 -8.31
CA TYR A 194 15.43 -12.76 -8.51
C TYR A 194 16.34 -12.91 -7.29
N ASP A 195 17.63 -12.94 -7.54
CA ASP A 195 18.65 -13.01 -6.49
C ASP A 195 19.08 -11.58 -6.09
N LEU A 196 18.91 -11.24 -4.83
CA LEU A 196 19.37 -9.98 -4.27
C LEU A 196 20.67 -10.24 -3.49
N LYS A 197 21.75 -9.56 -3.88
CA LYS A 197 23.06 -9.66 -3.21
C LYS A 197 23.01 -9.17 -1.76
N HIS A 198 22.14 -8.19 -1.48
CA HIS A 198 22.01 -7.56 -0.18
C HIS A 198 20.64 -7.88 0.42
N SER A 199 20.60 -8.79 1.40
CA SER A 199 19.37 -9.06 2.18
C SER A 199 18.83 -7.81 2.89
N ASN A 200 19.69 -6.81 3.14
CA ASN A 200 19.36 -5.51 3.72
C ASN A 200 19.39 -4.40 2.65
N LEU A 201 18.58 -4.57 1.63
CA LEU A 201 18.43 -3.60 0.54
C LEU A 201 18.07 -2.20 1.05
N LYS A 202 17.27 -2.12 2.12
CA LYS A 202 16.91 -0.85 2.77
C LYS A 202 18.13 -0.05 3.19
N ASN A 203 18.99 -0.61 4.05
CA ASN A 203 20.15 0.12 4.57
C ASN A 203 21.10 0.54 3.46
N TYR A 204 21.29 -0.32 2.47
CA TYR A 204 22.12 -0.03 1.32
C TYR A 204 21.61 1.19 0.52
N LEU A 205 20.30 1.24 0.25
CA LEU A 205 19.69 2.38 -0.44
C LEU A 205 19.61 3.64 0.45
N GLU A 206 19.40 3.50 1.76
CA GLU A 206 19.43 4.65 2.70
C GLU A 206 20.82 5.29 2.76
N GLU A 207 21.88 4.49 2.74
CA GLU A 207 23.27 4.99 2.68
C GLU A 207 23.55 5.70 1.37
N GLU A 208 23.07 5.18 0.23
CA GLU A 208 23.29 5.75 -1.10
C GLU A 208 22.48 7.03 -1.33
N PHE A 209 21.21 7.04 -0.97
CA PHE A 209 20.29 8.14 -1.31
C PHE A 209 20.11 9.17 -0.20
N GLN A 210 20.53 8.89 1.03
CA GLN A 210 20.43 9.73 2.23
C GLN A 210 18.97 10.15 2.53
N VAL A 211 18.01 9.27 2.25
CA VAL A 211 16.59 9.41 2.56
C VAL A 211 16.05 8.11 3.14
N PRO A 212 14.94 8.15 3.91
CA PRO A 212 14.28 6.93 4.37
C PRO A 212 13.87 6.03 3.23
N VAL A 213 14.12 4.73 3.38
CA VAL A 213 13.71 3.69 2.43
C VAL A 213 12.78 2.70 3.13
N ILE A 214 11.71 2.33 2.45
CA ILE A 214 10.75 1.30 2.89
C ILE A 214 10.84 0.15 1.90
N VAL A 215 11.07 -1.05 2.39
CA VAL A 215 11.01 -2.28 1.60
C VAL A 215 9.87 -3.12 2.14
N GLU A 216 8.91 -3.47 1.29
CA GLU A 216 7.71 -4.20 1.70
C GLU A 216 7.26 -5.15 0.59
N ASN A 217 6.48 -6.18 0.94
CA ASN A 217 5.84 -7.08 -0.01
C ASN A 217 4.84 -6.34 -0.90
N GLU A 218 4.73 -6.74 -2.18
CA GLU A 218 3.89 -6.08 -3.19
C GLU A 218 2.40 -6.11 -2.84
N ALA A 219 1.87 -7.23 -2.30
CA ALA A 219 0.47 -7.32 -1.91
C ALA A 219 0.16 -6.47 -0.66
N ASN A 220 1.12 -6.36 0.25
CA ASN A 220 1.03 -5.48 1.41
C ASN A 220 1.01 -4.00 0.99
N LEU A 221 1.86 -3.60 0.06
CA LEU A 221 1.80 -2.25 -0.50
C LEU A 221 0.48 -2.01 -1.23
N SER A 222 0.01 -2.99 -2.00
CA SER A 222 -1.24 -2.86 -2.76
C SER A 222 -2.44 -2.61 -1.85
N VAL A 223 -2.59 -3.36 -0.77
CA VAL A 223 -3.72 -3.14 0.16
C VAL A 223 -3.64 -1.78 0.84
N ILE A 224 -2.42 -1.28 1.13
CA ILE A 224 -2.21 0.06 1.69
C ILE A 224 -2.59 1.14 0.67
N GLY A 225 -2.22 0.96 -0.60
CA GLY A 225 -2.55 1.87 -1.69
C GLY A 225 -4.06 1.99 -1.89
N GLU A 226 -4.75 0.86 -2.05
CA GLU A 226 -6.21 0.82 -2.19
C GLU A 226 -6.91 1.46 -0.99
N ALA A 227 -6.51 1.11 0.24
CA ALA A 227 -7.11 1.67 1.45
C ALA A 227 -6.85 3.17 1.62
N ALA A 228 -5.74 3.69 1.08
CA ALA A 228 -5.43 5.12 1.13
C ALA A 228 -6.27 5.94 0.15
N CYS A 229 -6.80 5.32 -0.92
CA CYS A 229 -7.70 5.93 -1.90
C CYS A 229 -9.18 5.64 -1.61
N ALA A 230 -9.49 4.51 -0.93
CA ALA A 230 -10.86 4.15 -0.58
C ALA A 230 -11.33 4.88 0.68
N GLU A 231 -12.62 5.25 0.69
CA GLU A 231 -13.25 5.77 1.90
C GLU A 231 -13.86 4.61 2.70
N HIS A 232 -13.56 4.54 4.01
CA HIS A 232 -14.31 3.83 5.07
C HIS A 232 -14.00 2.35 5.36
N PHE A 233 -13.15 1.64 4.61
CA PHE A 233 -12.85 0.24 4.93
C PHE A 233 -11.68 0.14 5.93
N LYS A 234 -11.94 -0.51 7.08
CA LYS A 234 -10.91 -0.78 8.10
C LYS A 234 -10.35 -2.20 8.01
N ASN A 235 -11.19 -3.13 7.59
CA ASN A 235 -10.84 -4.54 7.41
C ASN A 235 -10.90 -4.85 5.92
N MET A 236 -9.76 -4.79 5.25
CA MET A 236 -9.65 -5.00 3.80
C MET A 236 -8.73 -6.18 3.53
N ILE A 237 -9.17 -7.04 2.63
CA ILE A 237 -8.33 -8.08 2.03
C ILE A 237 -8.11 -7.70 0.56
N PHE A 238 -6.87 -7.67 0.16
CA PHE A 238 -6.47 -7.43 -1.24
C PHE A 238 -5.85 -8.70 -1.81
N LEU A 239 -6.43 -9.25 -2.86
CA LEU A 239 -5.90 -10.40 -3.60
C LEU A 239 -5.21 -9.90 -4.87
N ASN A 240 -3.91 -10.07 -4.94
CA ASN A 240 -3.08 -9.74 -6.11
C ASN A 240 -2.85 -11.02 -6.91
N ILE A 241 -3.48 -11.13 -8.08
CA ILE A 241 -3.48 -12.33 -8.92
C ILE A 241 -2.85 -11.98 -10.26
N HIS A 242 -1.56 -12.23 -10.38
CA HIS A 242 -0.76 -12.01 -11.59
C HIS A 242 0.15 -13.22 -11.87
N GLU A 243 1.48 -13.04 -11.93
CA GLU A 243 2.43 -14.17 -12.06
C GLU A 243 2.30 -15.17 -10.89
N GLY A 244 2.01 -14.66 -9.68
CA GLY A 244 1.69 -15.42 -8.48
C GLY A 244 0.36 -14.97 -7.87
N VAL A 245 0.09 -15.42 -6.64
CA VAL A 245 -1.09 -15.06 -5.84
C VAL A 245 -0.66 -14.59 -4.47
N GLY A 246 -0.68 -13.28 -4.26
CA GLY A 246 -0.41 -12.62 -2.98
C GLY A 246 -1.69 -12.13 -2.32
N MET A 247 -1.66 -11.95 -0.99
CA MET A 247 -2.78 -11.37 -0.24
C MET A 247 -2.28 -10.34 0.76
N GLY A 248 -2.68 -9.07 0.58
CA GLY A 248 -2.51 -8.01 1.58
C GLY A 248 -3.67 -8.00 2.57
N ILE A 249 -3.38 -7.80 3.85
CA ILE A 249 -4.37 -7.89 4.94
C ILE A 249 -4.34 -6.61 5.78
N LEU A 250 -5.45 -5.87 5.82
CA LEU A 250 -5.68 -4.81 6.80
C LEU A 250 -6.71 -5.26 7.84
N ILE A 251 -6.39 -5.06 9.11
CA ILE A 251 -7.30 -5.26 10.25
C ILE A 251 -7.30 -3.97 11.07
N ASP A 252 -8.48 -3.40 11.30
CA ASP A 252 -8.65 -2.10 11.97
C ASP A 252 -7.82 -0.95 11.35
N GLY A 253 -7.60 -1.01 10.03
CA GLY A 253 -6.79 -0.05 9.27
C GLY A 253 -5.27 -0.23 9.39
N GLU A 254 -4.81 -1.30 10.06
CA GLU A 254 -3.40 -1.61 10.25
C GLU A 254 -3.01 -2.86 9.44
N LEU A 255 -1.84 -2.81 8.81
CA LEU A 255 -1.30 -3.94 8.05
C LEU A 255 -1.00 -5.12 8.99
N TYR A 256 -1.51 -6.29 8.64
CA TYR A 256 -1.23 -7.53 9.35
C TYR A 256 -0.26 -8.40 8.55
N THR A 257 0.96 -8.54 9.04
CA THR A 257 2.04 -9.32 8.39
C THR A 257 2.37 -10.63 9.12
N GLY A 258 1.68 -10.90 10.23
CA GLY A 258 2.03 -12.03 11.10
C GLY A 258 3.34 -11.80 11.87
N GLN A 259 3.87 -12.88 12.45
CA GLN A 259 5.09 -12.79 13.28
C GLN A 259 6.35 -12.59 12.42
N ASN A 260 6.44 -13.27 11.29
CA ASN A 260 7.64 -13.40 10.46
C ASN A 260 7.43 -12.89 9.01
N GLY A 261 6.39 -12.08 8.76
CA GLY A 261 6.09 -11.57 7.42
C GLY A 261 5.36 -12.55 6.49
N TYR A 262 4.98 -13.74 6.96
CA TYR A 262 4.32 -14.78 6.13
C TYR A 262 2.78 -14.67 6.09
N ALA A 263 2.16 -13.73 6.80
CA ALA A 263 0.73 -13.55 6.64
C ALA A 263 0.43 -13.02 5.23
N GLY A 264 -0.54 -13.65 4.56
CA GLY A 264 -0.85 -13.29 3.17
C GLY A 264 -0.26 -14.21 2.11
N GLU A 265 0.54 -15.23 2.47
CA GLU A 265 1.00 -16.28 1.56
C GLU A 265 -0.18 -17.20 1.13
N PHE A 266 -1.28 -16.57 0.74
CA PHE A 266 -2.56 -17.22 0.47
C PHE A 266 -2.54 -18.10 -0.77
N GLY A 267 -1.73 -17.76 -1.77
CA GLY A 267 -1.49 -18.55 -2.95
C GLY A 267 -0.97 -19.95 -2.66
N HIS A 268 -0.32 -20.14 -1.51
CA HIS A 268 0.23 -21.44 -1.09
C HIS A 268 -0.70 -22.25 -0.18
N THR A 269 -1.95 -21.80 0.03
CA THR A 269 -2.98 -22.66 0.64
C THR A 269 -3.36 -23.80 -0.31
N ILE A 270 -3.60 -25.00 0.26
CA ILE A 270 -3.91 -26.18 -0.53
C ILE A 270 -5.36 -26.13 -1.03
N LEU A 271 -5.54 -26.03 -2.33
CA LEU A 271 -6.86 -26.14 -2.98
C LEU A 271 -7.19 -27.61 -3.28
N PHE A 272 -6.23 -28.34 -3.80
CA PHE A 272 -6.37 -29.76 -4.11
C PHE A 272 -5.29 -30.58 -3.41
N PRO A 273 -5.63 -31.41 -2.40
CA PRO A 273 -4.68 -32.33 -1.83
C PRO A 273 -4.04 -33.21 -2.94
N ASP A 274 -2.72 -33.33 -2.89
CA ASP A 274 -1.92 -34.13 -3.89
C ASP A 274 -2.06 -33.61 -5.34
N GLY A 275 -2.46 -32.36 -5.52
CA GLY A 275 -2.63 -31.72 -6.84
C GLY A 275 -1.32 -31.31 -7.50
N ARG A 276 -1.35 -30.25 -8.32
CA ARG A 276 -0.19 -29.77 -9.09
C ARG A 276 0.99 -29.44 -8.17
N PRO A 277 2.24 -29.81 -8.56
CA PRO A 277 3.42 -29.42 -7.80
C PRO A 277 3.56 -27.90 -7.76
N CYS A 278 4.00 -27.37 -6.62
CA CYS A 278 4.25 -25.95 -6.43
C CYS A 278 5.74 -25.71 -6.12
N PRO A 279 6.36 -24.65 -6.65
CA PRO A 279 7.74 -24.30 -6.34
C PRO A 279 8.04 -24.11 -4.84
N CYS A 280 7.03 -23.85 -4.01
CA CYS A 280 7.18 -23.76 -2.56
C CYS A 280 7.44 -25.12 -1.87
N GLY A 281 7.38 -26.23 -2.61
CA GLY A 281 7.57 -27.59 -2.10
C GLY A 281 6.26 -28.34 -1.78
N ASN A 282 5.11 -27.67 -1.76
CA ASN A 282 3.80 -28.29 -1.59
C ASN A 282 3.23 -28.81 -2.91
N HIS A 283 2.11 -29.54 -2.82
CA HIS A 283 1.29 -29.93 -3.95
C HIS A 283 -0.12 -29.40 -3.78
N GLY A 284 -0.73 -28.92 -4.90
CA GLY A 284 -2.12 -28.45 -4.92
C GLY A 284 -2.35 -27.04 -4.41
N CYS A 285 -1.30 -26.21 -4.33
CA CYS A 285 -1.42 -24.80 -3.95
C CYS A 285 -2.37 -24.07 -4.88
N LEU A 286 -3.17 -23.17 -4.31
CA LEU A 286 -4.16 -22.34 -5.00
C LEU A 286 -3.55 -21.59 -6.21
N GLU A 287 -2.36 -21.04 -6.06
CA GLU A 287 -1.62 -20.31 -7.09
C GLU A 287 -1.49 -21.12 -8.40
N GLN A 288 -1.30 -22.42 -8.31
CA GLN A 288 -1.13 -23.31 -9.46
C GLN A 288 -2.42 -23.48 -10.29
N TYR A 289 -3.52 -22.86 -9.87
CA TYR A 289 -4.84 -22.97 -10.51
C TYR A 289 -5.45 -21.62 -10.86
N ILE A 290 -5.10 -20.54 -10.13
CA ILE A 290 -5.73 -19.21 -10.34
C ILE A 290 -4.75 -18.10 -10.70
N SER A 291 -3.42 -18.31 -10.64
CA SER A 291 -2.51 -17.28 -11.17
C SER A 291 -2.76 -17.07 -12.67
N GLU A 292 -2.48 -15.87 -13.18
CA GLU A 292 -2.58 -15.60 -14.63
C GLU A 292 -1.74 -16.59 -15.42
N ALA A 293 -0.53 -16.90 -14.94
CA ALA A 293 0.34 -17.89 -15.56
C ALA A 293 -0.32 -19.29 -15.62
N ALA A 294 -1.00 -19.73 -14.56
CA ALA A 294 -1.69 -21.01 -14.55
C ALA A 294 -2.84 -21.05 -15.53
N VAL A 295 -3.67 -20.01 -15.56
CA VAL A 295 -4.80 -19.86 -16.49
C VAL A 295 -4.34 -19.86 -17.95
N LEU A 296 -3.29 -19.11 -18.26
CA LEU A 296 -2.74 -19.02 -19.62
C LEU A 296 -2.12 -20.34 -20.05
N ASN A 297 -1.44 -21.07 -19.17
CA ASN A 297 -0.88 -22.40 -19.46
C ASN A 297 -1.98 -23.43 -19.70
N ASP A 298 -3.03 -23.43 -18.89
CA ASP A 298 -4.18 -24.34 -19.08
C ASP A 298 -4.88 -24.08 -20.41
N PHE A 299 -5.05 -22.81 -20.78
CA PHE A 299 -5.63 -22.44 -22.05
C PHE A 299 -4.73 -22.80 -23.23
N ALA A 300 -3.44 -22.50 -23.15
CA ALA A 300 -2.47 -22.86 -24.19
C ALA A 300 -2.46 -24.36 -24.45
N ALA A 301 -2.46 -25.18 -23.38
CA ALA A 301 -2.53 -26.63 -23.47
C ALA A 301 -3.83 -27.10 -24.15
N ALA A 302 -4.98 -26.49 -23.83
CA ALA A 302 -6.28 -26.84 -24.40
C ALA A 302 -6.40 -26.47 -25.89
N GLU A 303 -5.72 -25.40 -26.34
CA GLU A 303 -5.71 -24.95 -27.75
C GLU A 303 -4.54 -25.53 -28.55
N GLY A 304 -3.59 -26.21 -27.92
CA GLY A 304 -2.38 -26.71 -28.58
C GLY A 304 -1.39 -25.61 -28.97
N LEU A 305 -1.34 -24.52 -28.18
CA LEU A 305 -0.46 -23.37 -28.37
C LEU A 305 0.77 -23.47 -27.44
N GLU A 306 1.91 -22.92 -27.84
CA GLU A 306 3.11 -22.91 -27.01
C GLU A 306 3.03 -21.85 -25.90
N ASN A 307 2.57 -20.63 -26.27
CA ASN A 307 2.44 -19.49 -25.37
C ASN A 307 1.24 -18.62 -25.76
N VAL A 308 0.62 -18.02 -24.75
CA VAL A 308 -0.50 -17.08 -24.94
C VAL A 308 -0.30 -15.89 -24.02
N SER A 309 -0.46 -14.66 -24.54
CA SER A 309 -0.50 -13.46 -23.68
C SER A 309 -1.88 -13.27 -23.07
N VAL A 310 -1.96 -12.47 -21.99
CA VAL A 310 -3.22 -12.12 -21.33
C VAL A 310 -4.19 -11.48 -22.33
N GLU A 311 -3.73 -10.53 -23.15
CA GLU A 311 -4.57 -9.82 -24.13
C GLU A 311 -5.13 -10.80 -25.17
N ARG A 312 -4.30 -11.75 -25.60
CA ARG A 312 -4.73 -12.76 -26.57
C ARG A 312 -5.76 -13.72 -25.97
N PHE A 313 -5.56 -14.14 -24.73
CA PHE A 313 -6.54 -14.96 -24.00
C PHE A 313 -7.88 -14.23 -23.86
N ILE A 314 -7.86 -12.97 -23.43
CA ILE A 314 -9.07 -12.14 -23.29
C ILE A 314 -9.81 -12.02 -24.63
N GLN A 315 -9.08 -11.86 -25.74
CA GLN A 315 -9.67 -11.84 -27.07
C GLN A 315 -10.39 -13.17 -27.38
N TYR A 316 -9.75 -14.33 -27.16
CA TYR A 316 -10.39 -15.64 -27.35
C TYR A 316 -11.65 -15.81 -26.49
N TYR A 317 -11.60 -15.33 -25.24
CA TYR A 317 -12.74 -15.38 -24.34
C TYR A 317 -13.90 -14.53 -24.87
N GLN A 318 -13.63 -13.32 -25.34
CA GLN A 318 -14.62 -12.40 -25.91
C GLN A 318 -15.20 -12.91 -27.26
N GLU A 319 -14.39 -13.56 -28.08
CA GLU A 319 -14.81 -14.22 -29.31
C GLU A 319 -15.62 -15.50 -29.05
N GLY A 320 -15.68 -15.96 -27.81
CA GLY A 320 -16.52 -17.08 -27.37
C GLY A 320 -15.87 -18.45 -27.50
N SER A 321 -14.53 -18.53 -27.54
CA SER A 321 -13.82 -19.83 -27.54
C SER A 321 -14.32 -20.75 -26.44
N PRO A 322 -14.73 -22.00 -26.72
CA PRO A 322 -15.17 -22.94 -25.70
C PRO A 322 -14.08 -23.24 -24.65
N ASN A 323 -12.82 -23.36 -25.08
CA ASN A 323 -11.70 -23.63 -24.18
C ASN A 323 -11.42 -22.43 -23.28
N ALA A 324 -11.43 -21.20 -23.80
CA ALA A 324 -11.26 -20.00 -22.98
C ALA A 324 -12.38 -19.85 -21.94
N ARG A 325 -13.63 -20.13 -22.34
CA ARG A 325 -14.78 -20.14 -21.41
C ARG A 325 -14.63 -21.19 -20.31
N LYS A 326 -14.19 -22.40 -20.68
CA LYS A 326 -13.99 -23.49 -19.71
C LYS A 326 -12.92 -23.13 -18.68
N VAL A 327 -11.77 -22.64 -19.14
CA VAL A 327 -10.67 -22.22 -18.24
C VAL A 327 -11.12 -21.08 -17.33
N MET A 328 -11.87 -20.11 -17.85
CA MET A 328 -12.39 -19.01 -17.04
C MET A 328 -13.45 -19.47 -16.02
N GLN A 329 -14.29 -20.46 -16.36
CA GLN A 329 -15.19 -21.08 -15.38
C GLN A 329 -14.45 -21.77 -14.23
N ASP A 330 -13.35 -22.46 -14.53
CA ASP A 330 -12.52 -23.08 -13.50
C ASP A 330 -11.85 -22.02 -12.62
N PHE A 331 -11.33 -20.94 -13.20
CA PHE A 331 -10.79 -19.79 -12.51
C PHE A 331 -11.82 -19.17 -11.56
N THR A 332 -13.02 -18.82 -12.05
CA THR A 332 -14.07 -18.19 -11.22
C THR A 332 -14.53 -19.14 -10.09
N HIS A 333 -14.61 -20.44 -10.38
CA HIS A 333 -14.97 -21.45 -9.40
C HIS A 333 -13.93 -21.54 -8.27
N TYR A 334 -12.64 -21.61 -8.60
CA TYR A 334 -11.56 -21.73 -7.62
C TYR A 334 -11.39 -20.45 -6.79
N ILE A 335 -11.54 -19.28 -7.41
CA ILE A 335 -11.60 -18.02 -6.66
C ILE A 335 -12.79 -18.01 -5.70
N GLY A 336 -13.97 -18.47 -6.12
CA GLY A 336 -15.15 -18.58 -5.26
C GLY A 336 -14.89 -19.43 -4.01
N ILE A 337 -14.21 -20.57 -4.14
CA ILE A 337 -13.76 -21.39 -3.00
C ILE A 337 -12.81 -20.60 -2.10
N SER A 338 -11.87 -19.89 -2.69
CA SER A 338 -10.87 -19.10 -1.97
C SER A 338 -11.49 -17.94 -1.20
N LEU A 339 -12.42 -17.20 -1.83
CA LEU A 339 -13.17 -16.13 -1.18
C LEU A 339 -14.01 -16.64 -0.02
N ASN A 340 -14.60 -17.83 -0.14
CA ASN A 340 -15.31 -18.45 0.96
C ASN A 340 -14.38 -18.70 2.17
N THR A 341 -13.15 -19.12 1.94
CA THR A 341 -12.14 -19.31 3.00
C THR A 341 -11.77 -17.96 3.64
N VAL A 342 -11.49 -16.93 2.83
CA VAL A 342 -11.17 -15.59 3.31
C VAL A 342 -12.31 -15.02 4.15
N LEU A 343 -13.55 -15.14 3.66
CA LEU A 343 -14.75 -14.64 4.33
C LEU A 343 -14.94 -15.26 5.71
N HIS A 344 -14.76 -16.59 5.83
CA HIS A 344 -14.92 -17.28 7.12
C HIS A 344 -13.73 -17.09 8.08
N THR A 345 -12.55 -16.73 7.56
CA THR A 345 -11.34 -16.54 8.38
C THR A 345 -11.23 -15.10 8.91
N PHE A 346 -11.48 -14.12 8.04
CA PHE A 346 -11.22 -12.70 8.34
C PHE A 346 -12.48 -11.87 8.51
N ASN A 347 -13.60 -12.28 7.89
CA ASN A 347 -14.84 -11.48 7.86
C ASN A 347 -14.57 -9.99 7.57
N PRO A 348 -13.95 -9.65 6.44
CA PRO A 348 -13.52 -8.29 6.14
C PRO A 348 -14.72 -7.39 5.74
N ASP A 349 -14.53 -6.06 5.79
CA ASP A 349 -15.49 -5.09 5.24
C ASP A 349 -15.56 -5.19 3.72
N VAL A 350 -14.40 -5.46 3.06
CA VAL A 350 -14.28 -5.58 1.60
C VAL A 350 -13.15 -6.54 1.22
N ILE A 351 -13.35 -7.26 0.12
CA ILE A 351 -12.29 -7.99 -0.59
C ILE A 351 -12.08 -7.30 -1.93
N VAL A 352 -10.86 -6.90 -2.21
CA VAL A 352 -10.45 -6.30 -3.49
C VAL A 352 -9.67 -7.34 -4.28
N ILE A 353 -10.02 -7.54 -5.55
CA ILE A 353 -9.32 -8.47 -6.45
C ILE A 353 -8.63 -7.66 -7.54
N ASN A 354 -7.32 -7.80 -7.64
CA ASN A 354 -6.50 -7.26 -8.71
C ASN A 354 -6.00 -8.40 -9.62
N SER A 355 -6.50 -8.44 -10.82
CA SER A 355 -6.09 -9.37 -11.87
C SER A 355 -6.39 -8.73 -13.21
N SER A 356 -5.59 -8.99 -14.24
CA SER A 356 -5.89 -8.56 -15.60
C SER A 356 -7.27 -9.06 -16.06
N PHE A 357 -7.69 -10.26 -15.62
CA PHE A 357 -9.00 -10.78 -15.97
C PHE A 357 -10.14 -9.98 -15.34
N THR A 358 -10.06 -9.65 -14.05
CA THR A 358 -11.10 -8.84 -13.37
C THR A 358 -11.11 -7.39 -13.84
N ASN A 359 -9.98 -6.88 -14.29
CA ASN A 359 -9.85 -5.50 -14.77
C ASN A 359 -10.39 -5.32 -16.21
N TYR A 360 -10.25 -6.36 -17.06
CA TYR A 360 -10.58 -6.24 -18.50
C TYR A 360 -11.78 -7.08 -18.94
N ILE A 361 -12.34 -7.96 -18.10
CA ILE A 361 -13.55 -8.73 -18.41
C ILE A 361 -14.73 -8.19 -17.58
N PRO A 362 -15.65 -7.42 -18.20
CA PRO A 362 -16.79 -6.86 -17.49
C PRO A 362 -17.69 -7.95 -16.91
N GLY A 363 -18.15 -7.75 -15.66
CA GLY A 363 -19.06 -8.67 -14.97
C GLY A 363 -18.38 -9.89 -14.34
N LEU A 364 -17.05 -10.06 -14.49
CA LEU A 364 -16.36 -11.23 -13.94
C LEU A 364 -16.42 -11.29 -12.40
N ILE A 365 -16.39 -10.13 -11.71
CA ILE A 365 -16.57 -10.06 -10.24
C ILE A 365 -17.97 -10.59 -9.84
N ASP A 366 -19.02 -10.24 -10.59
CA ASP A 366 -20.38 -10.72 -10.32
C ASP A 366 -20.47 -12.24 -10.54
N GLU A 367 -19.79 -12.76 -11.58
CA GLU A 367 -19.72 -14.19 -11.85
C GLU A 367 -19.02 -14.94 -10.71
N ILE A 368 -17.85 -14.47 -10.25
CA ILE A 368 -17.11 -15.01 -9.10
C ILE A 368 -17.99 -15.04 -7.86
N THR A 369 -18.67 -13.93 -7.53
CA THR A 369 -19.46 -13.81 -6.31
C THR A 369 -20.76 -14.59 -6.36
N SER A 370 -21.35 -14.80 -7.54
CA SER A 370 -22.57 -15.59 -7.74
C SER A 370 -22.39 -17.06 -7.34
N GLY A 371 -21.17 -17.59 -7.44
CA GLY A 371 -20.81 -18.94 -7.04
C GLY A 371 -20.81 -19.17 -5.51
N ILE A 372 -20.82 -18.11 -4.70
CA ILE A 372 -20.76 -18.21 -3.25
C ILE A 372 -22.17 -18.38 -2.67
N GLN A 373 -22.47 -19.57 -2.12
CA GLN A 373 -23.83 -19.94 -1.67
C GLN A 373 -23.94 -20.11 -0.15
N ASN A 374 -23.28 -19.26 0.65
CA ASN A 374 -23.35 -19.34 2.10
C ASN A 374 -24.11 -18.18 2.73
N ARG A 375 -24.38 -18.26 4.04
CA ARG A 375 -25.10 -17.21 4.79
C ARG A 375 -24.40 -15.86 4.79
N LEU A 376 -23.07 -15.84 4.64
CA LEU A 376 -22.27 -14.63 4.67
C LEU A 376 -22.26 -13.88 3.34
N ARG A 377 -22.78 -14.47 2.26
CA ARG A 377 -22.89 -13.83 0.93
C ARG A 377 -23.50 -12.42 0.99
N TRP A 378 -24.48 -12.21 1.87
CA TRP A 378 -25.16 -10.92 2.01
C TRP A 378 -24.29 -9.81 2.62
N TYR A 379 -23.19 -10.16 3.27
CA TYR A 379 -22.23 -9.24 3.87
C TYR A 379 -20.94 -9.13 3.04
N LEU A 380 -20.85 -9.86 1.94
CA LEU A 380 -19.67 -9.89 1.10
C LEU A 380 -19.68 -8.74 0.11
N HIS A 381 -18.70 -7.86 0.26
CA HIS A 381 -18.38 -6.85 -0.73
C HIS A 381 -17.10 -7.26 -1.45
N VAL A 382 -17.19 -7.59 -2.74
CA VAL A 382 -16.04 -7.86 -3.60
C VAL A 382 -15.99 -6.81 -4.68
N LEU A 383 -14.84 -6.16 -4.81
CA LEU A 383 -14.62 -5.09 -5.77
C LEU A 383 -13.40 -5.40 -6.63
N PRO A 384 -13.37 -4.98 -7.90
CA PRO A 384 -12.12 -4.94 -8.65
C PRO A 384 -11.20 -3.88 -8.04
N ALA A 385 -9.89 -4.03 -8.23
CA ALA A 385 -8.93 -3.04 -7.80
C ALA A 385 -9.16 -1.70 -8.51
N HIS A 386 -9.28 -0.62 -7.75
CA HIS A 386 -9.44 0.73 -8.28
C HIS A 386 -8.11 1.23 -8.88
N LEU A 387 -7.01 0.99 -8.19
CA LEU A 387 -5.68 1.42 -8.59
C LEU A 387 -5.01 0.48 -9.61
N GLN A 388 -5.52 -0.75 -9.76
CA GLN A 388 -4.97 -1.74 -10.70
C GLN A 388 -3.43 -1.86 -10.60
N ASP A 389 -2.71 -1.70 -11.71
CA ASP A 389 -1.26 -1.87 -11.82
C ASP A 389 -0.43 -0.85 -11.00
N VAL A 390 -1.04 0.22 -10.52
CA VAL A 390 -0.33 1.22 -9.69
C VAL A 390 -0.57 1.08 -8.20
N SER A 391 -1.32 0.06 -7.76
CA SER A 391 -1.65 -0.14 -6.33
C SER A 391 -0.40 -0.29 -5.44
N VAL A 392 0.60 -1.06 -5.87
CA VAL A 392 1.90 -1.20 -5.19
C VAL A 392 2.59 0.16 -5.01
N LEU A 393 2.64 0.93 -6.09
CA LEU A 393 3.32 2.24 -6.14
C LEU A 393 2.61 3.27 -5.25
N MET A 394 1.29 3.30 -5.28
CA MET A 394 0.48 4.20 -4.44
C MET A 394 0.56 3.82 -2.96
N GLY A 395 0.66 2.53 -2.64
CA GLY A 395 0.98 2.06 -1.30
C GLY A 395 2.32 2.58 -0.80
N GLY A 396 3.32 2.55 -1.67
CA GLY A 396 4.64 3.12 -1.40
C GLY A 396 4.59 4.64 -1.15
N ILE A 397 3.85 5.39 -1.97
CA ILE A 397 3.60 6.83 -1.75
C ILE A 397 2.95 7.05 -0.38
N SER A 398 1.91 6.27 -0.05
CA SER A 398 1.20 6.39 1.23
C SER A 398 2.13 6.15 2.42
N LEU A 399 2.92 5.07 2.40
CA LEU A 399 3.85 4.75 3.50
C LEU A 399 4.96 5.79 3.64
N CYS A 400 5.59 6.21 2.55
CA CYS A 400 6.63 7.24 2.57
C CYS A 400 6.10 8.57 3.10
N SER A 401 4.88 8.97 2.66
CA SER A 401 4.24 10.19 3.15
C SER A 401 3.94 10.11 4.65
N ARG A 402 3.34 9.01 5.11
CA ARG A 402 3.05 8.79 6.54
C ARG A 402 4.33 8.83 7.39
N ASN A 403 5.40 8.19 6.91
CA ASN A 403 6.69 8.17 7.58
C ASN A 403 7.31 9.58 7.65
N PHE A 404 7.34 10.31 6.55
CA PHE A 404 7.89 11.66 6.49
C PHE A 404 7.12 12.65 7.36
N LEU A 405 5.78 12.58 7.36
CA LEU A 405 4.92 13.48 8.12
C LEU A 405 4.80 13.09 9.60
N GLY A 406 5.14 11.85 9.97
CA GLY A 406 4.97 11.31 11.32
C GLY A 406 3.51 11.18 11.73
N ILE A 407 2.62 10.83 10.80
CA ILE A 407 1.17 10.67 11.03
C ILE A 407 0.72 9.22 10.82
N SER A 408 -0.39 8.84 11.44
CA SER A 408 -0.88 7.46 11.43
C SER A 408 -1.73 7.19 10.19
N THR A 409 -2.63 8.10 9.85
CA THR A 409 -3.55 7.97 8.72
C THR A 409 -3.30 9.07 7.70
N PHE A 410 -3.28 8.69 6.44
CA PHE A 410 -3.06 9.62 5.35
C PHE A 410 -3.85 9.16 4.13
N LYS A 411 -4.84 9.97 3.75
CA LYS A 411 -5.62 9.71 2.55
C LYS A 411 -4.88 10.29 1.35
N LEU A 412 -4.68 9.47 0.35
CA LEU A 412 -4.26 9.92 -0.97
C LEU A 412 -5.43 10.63 -1.66
N LEU A 413 -5.16 11.37 -2.69
CA LEU A 413 -6.20 11.95 -3.51
C LEU A 413 -6.66 10.91 -4.53
N ASP A 414 -7.97 10.91 -4.86
CA ASP A 414 -8.50 10.11 -5.95
C ASP A 414 -7.77 10.47 -7.25
N LEU A 415 -7.32 9.44 -7.97
CA LEU A 415 -6.62 9.56 -9.26
C LEU A 415 -7.61 9.84 -10.40
#